data_4e695ea1f3e921084bb6bd27ccfbb4c0
#
_entry.id   4e695ea1f3e921084bb6bd27ccfbb4c0
#
_cell.length_a   1.000
_cell.length_b   1.000
_cell.length_c   1.000
_cell.angle_alpha   90.00
_cell.angle_beta   90.00
_cell.angle_gamma   90.00
#
_symmetry.space_group_name_H-M   'P 1'
#
loop_
_entity.id
_entity.type
_entity.pdbx_description
1 polymer ?
#
loop_
_entity_poly.entity_id
_entity_poly.type
_entity_poly.pdbx_seq_one_letter_code
_entity_poly.pdbx_strand_id
1 'polypeptide(L)'
;MIKDKIKNLDLSATLKINELSKNLEKDGKEVIKFGFGQSPFHVPDTIVDELKKNAFQKSYLPIQGLDKLRESIASYESKKKNKKFNSEQIIIGPGSKELMFLLHMSFSGEIIIPTPSWVSYKPQSLIADNKYHWINTTADNNWYPTAESLEELVSKDKDKSFLLILNSPNNPSGQICKNFKELSEVIKKYNIIVLSDEIYSDLTFDEKNESIFNHSPSNTIVSSGLSKWCGAGG
;
A
#
# COMPACT_ATOMS: atom_id res chain seq x y z
N MET A 1 5.79 7.45 30.01
CA MET A 1 6.35 6.10 29.74
C MET A 1 5.98 5.65 28.34
N ILE A 2 6.93 5.11 27.56
CA ILE A 2 6.70 4.61 26.20
C ILE A 2 6.31 3.13 26.30
N LYS A 3 5.32 2.69 25.51
CA LYS A 3 4.87 1.28 25.46
C LYS A 3 6.05 0.39 25.03
N ASP A 4 6.21 -0.79 25.65
CA ASP A 4 7.36 -1.67 25.36
C ASP A 4 7.41 -2.16 23.91
N LYS A 5 6.25 -2.40 23.29
CA LYS A 5 6.17 -2.72 21.85
C LYS A 5 6.78 -1.65 20.95
N ILE A 6 6.79 -0.38 21.37
CA ILE A 6 7.38 0.72 20.62
C ILE A 6 8.89 0.79 20.82
N LYS A 7 9.38 0.50 22.05
CA LYS A 7 10.82 0.48 22.34
C LYS A 7 11.57 -0.58 21.54
N ASN A 8 10.87 -1.68 21.20
CA ASN A 8 11.45 -2.82 20.47
C ASN A 8 11.28 -2.71 18.95
N LEU A 9 10.74 -1.58 18.44
CA LEU A 9 10.68 -1.34 17.01
C LEU A 9 12.04 -0.86 16.49
N ASP A 10 12.58 -1.58 15.52
CA ASP A 10 13.76 -1.15 14.79
C ASP A 10 13.48 0.08 13.94
N LEU A 11 14.53 0.92 13.77
CA LEU A 11 14.49 1.96 12.75
C LEU A 11 14.30 1.33 11.36
N SER A 12 13.51 2.00 10.51
CA SER A 12 13.32 1.56 9.14
C SER A 12 14.66 1.29 8.45
N ALA A 13 14.82 0.11 7.86
CA ALA A 13 16.03 -0.27 7.12
C ALA A 13 16.37 0.78 6.03
N THR A 14 15.36 1.35 5.39
CA THR A 14 15.50 2.40 4.37
C THR A 14 16.15 3.66 4.95
N LEU A 15 15.75 4.07 6.17
CA LEU A 15 16.36 5.22 6.85
C LEU A 15 17.81 4.93 7.24
N LYS A 16 18.09 3.74 7.80
CA LYS A 16 19.45 3.31 8.16
C LYS A 16 20.39 3.33 6.94
N ILE A 17 19.94 2.81 5.80
CA ILE A 17 20.73 2.81 4.56
C ILE A 17 20.98 4.24 4.06
N ASN A 18 20.00 5.11 4.14
CA ASN A 18 20.15 6.51 3.71
C ASN A 18 21.15 7.27 4.61
N GLU A 19 21.09 7.09 5.93
CA GLU A 19 22.07 7.67 6.86
C GLU A 19 23.48 7.13 6.61
N LEU A 20 23.61 5.83 6.41
CA LEU A 20 24.90 5.21 6.07
C LEU A 20 25.46 5.78 4.76
N SER A 21 24.62 5.92 3.73
CA SER A 21 25.02 6.51 2.45
C SER A 21 25.54 7.94 2.61
N LYS A 22 24.83 8.77 3.40
CA LYS A 22 25.25 10.15 3.68
C LYS A 22 26.59 10.20 4.44
N ASN A 23 26.82 9.29 5.38
CA ASN A 23 28.07 9.25 6.14
C ASN A 23 29.25 8.82 5.24
N LEU A 24 29.05 7.82 4.38
CA LEU A 24 30.08 7.40 3.42
C LEU A 24 30.46 8.53 2.44
N GLU A 25 29.48 9.33 1.98
CA GLU A 25 29.76 10.50 1.14
C GLU A 25 30.55 11.57 1.88
N LYS A 26 30.23 11.82 3.17
CA LYS A 26 31.03 12.76 4.01
C LYS A 26 32.47 12.28 4.18
N ASP A 27 32.68 10.98 4.20
CA ASP A 27 34.00 10.35 4.27
C ASP A 27 34.73 10.32 2.90
N GLY A 28 34.19 11.01 1.88
CA GLY A 28 34.77 11.12 0.56
C GLY A 28 34.59 9.90 -0.36
N LYS A 29 33.71 8.97 0.00
CA LYS A 29 33.41 7.80 -0.84
C LYS A 29 32.34 8.12 -1.86
N GLU A 30 32.52 7.62 -3.07
CA GLU A 30 31.47 7.64 -4.09
C GLU A 30 30.39 6.62 -3.72
N VAL A 31 29.12 7.07 -3.64
CA VAL A 31 27.98 6.22 -3.26
C VAL A 31 26.86 6.34 -4.28
N ILE A 32 26.52 5.21 -4.90
CA ILE A 32 25.34 5.11 -5.77
C ILE A 32 24.15 4.72 -4.90
N LYS A 33 23.17 5.63 -4.76
CA LYS A 33 22.04 5.49 -3.83
C LYS A 33 20.85 4.80 -4.45
N PHE A 34 20.52 3.59 -3.98
CA PHE A 34 19.30 2.86 -4.30
C PHE A 34 18.36 2.65 -3.09
N GLY A 35 18.61 3.38 -1.99
CA GLY A 35 17.89 3.18 -0.73
C GLY A 35 16.46 3.74 -0.72
N PHE A 36 16.19 4.81 -1.47
CA PHE A 36 14.85 5.40 -1.60
C PHE A 36 14.31 5.25 -3.01
N GLY A 37 13.11 4.68 -3.12
CA GLY A 37 12.36 4.68 -4.37
C GLY A 37 11.65 6.01 -4.60
N GLN A 38 12.41 7.08 -4.84
CA GLN A 38 11.88 8.39 -5.23
C GLN A 38 11.95 8.55 -6.74
N SER A 39 10.93 9.22 -7.31
CA SER A 39 10.98 9.63 -8.72
C SER A 39 12.21 10.53 -8.95
N PRO A 40 13.00 10.32 -10.01
CA PRO A 40 14.07 11.23 -10.39
C PRO A 40 13.54 12.49 -11.08
N PHE A 41 12.26 12.53 -11.43
CA PHE A 41 11.60 13.64 -12.11
C PHE A 41 10.98 14.60 -11.09
N HIS A 42 10.91 15.87 -11.46
CA HIS A 42 10.19 16.87 -10.68
C HIS A 42 8.68 16.59 -10.69
N VAL A 43 7.99 17.11 -9.66
CA VAL A 43 6.52 17.11 -9.65
C VAL A 43 6.04 17.91 -10.86
N PRO A 44 5.04 17.43 -11.62
CA PRO A 44 4.50 18.15 -12.78
C PRO A 44 4.08 19.57 -12.46
N ASP A 45 4.44 20.53 -13.33
CA ASP A 45 4.20 21.96 -13.12
C ASP A 45 2.71 22.26 -12.85
N THR A 46 1.80 21.56 -13.50
CA THR A 46 0.35 21.70 -13.27
C THR A 46 -0.04 21.46 -11.80
N ILE A 47 0.59 20.50 -11.14
CA ILE A 47 0.34 20.19 -9.70
C ILE A 47 0.98 21.27 -8.83
N VAL A 48 2.23 21.67 -9.16
CA VAL A 48 2.95 22.73 -8.44
C VAL A 48 2.17 24.05 -8.52
N ASP A 49 1.65 24.40 -9.68
CA ASP A 49 0.91 25.64 -9.88
C ASP A 49 -0.45 25.61 -9.18
N GLU A 50 -1.15 24.49 -9.16
CA GLU A 50 -2.39 24.36 -8.39
C GLU A 50 -2.12 24.45 -6.88
N LEU A 51 -1.03 23.87 -6.38
CA LEU A 51 -0.64 24.04 -4.99
C LEU A 51 -0.38 25.51 -4.64
N LYS A 52 0.39 26.22 -5.48
CA LYS A 52 0.66 27.67 -5.28
C LYS A 52 -0.64 28.48 -5.27
N LYS A 53 -1.54 28.23 -6.23
CA LYS A 53 -2.84 28.93 -6.32
C LYS A 53 -3.73 28.71 -5.09
N ASN A 54 -3.59 27.58 -4.43
CA ASN A 54 -4.45 27.18 -3.32
C ASN A 54 -3.76 27.23 -1.96
N ALA A 55 -2.49 27.61 -1.88
CA ALA A 55 -1.70 27.64 -0.64
C ALA A 55 -2.28 28.57 0.45
N PHE A 56 -3.11 29.56 0.07
CA PHE A 56 -3.79 30.45 1.01
C PHE A 56 -5.03 29.85 1.68
N GLN A 57 -5.51 28.68 1.22
CA GLN A 57 -6.67 28.01 1.78
C GLN A 57 -6.41 27.63 3.25
N LYS A 58 -7.33 28.02 4.15
CA LYS A 58 -7.17 27.85 5.60
C LYS A 58 -8.30 27.09 6.27
N SER A 59 -9.37 26.79 5.53
CA SER A 59 -10.55 26.14 6.10
C SER A 59 -10.28 24.68 6.39
N TYR A 60 -10.84 24.18 7.49
CA TYR A 60 -10.85 22.72 7.75
C TYR A 60 -11.66 22.01 6.68
N LEU A 61 -11.15 20.85 6.30
CA LEU A 61 -11.82 19.96 5.34
C LEU A 61 -12.71 18.96 6.08
N PRO A 62 -13.71 18.35 5.39
CA PRO A 62 -14.38 17.17 5.88
C PRO A 62 -13.37 16.06 6.23
N ILE A 63 -13.71 15.21 7.21
CA ILE A 63 -12.83 14.10 7.65
C ILE A 63 -12.42 13.19 6.51
N GLN A 64 -13.32 12.96 5.55
CA GLN A 64 -13.04 12.11 4.38
C GLN A 64 -12.19 12.81 3.31
N GLY A 65 -11.94 14.10 3.45
CA GLY A 65 -11.18 14.92 2.49
C GLY A 65 -12.08 15.83 1.62
N LEU A 66 -11.45 16.61 0.76
CA LEU A 66 -12.12 17.58 -0.11
C LEU A 66 -13.08 16.90 -1.08
N ASP A 67 -14.35 17.29 -1.07
CA ASP A 67 -15.41 16.65 -1.87
C ASP A 67 -15.08 16.61 -3.36
N LYS A 68 -14.64 17.73 -3.94
CA LYS A 68 -14.24 17.81 -5.36
C LYS A 68 -13.11 16.84 -5.71
N LEU A 69 -12.15 16.62 -4.79
CA LEU A 69 -11.07 15.66 -5.01
C LEU A 69 -11.62 14.23 -4.97
N ARG A 70 -12.48 13.92 -4.01
CA ARG A 70 -13.11 12.60 -3.88
C ARG A 70 -13.98 12.28 -5.10
N GLU A 71 -14.77 13.24 -5.60
CA GLU A 71 -15.55 13.11 -6.85
C GLU A 71 -14.65 12.86 -8.06
N SER A 72 -13.55 13.61 -8.17
CA SER A 72 -12.58 13.45 -9.27
C SER A 72 -11.93 12.08 -9.25
N ILE A 73 -11.53 11.59 -8.06
CA ILE A 73 -10.95 10.24 -7.89
C ILE A 73 -12.01 9.18 -8.21
N ALA A 74 -13.23 9.32 -7.72
CA ALA A 74 -14.31 8.39 -8.02
C ALA A 74 -14.59 8.29 -9.53
N SER A 75 -14.58 9.43 -10.23
CA SER A 75 -14.72 9.48 -11.69
C SER A 75 -13.54 8.80 -12.41
N TYR A 76 -12.31 9.08 -11.97
CA TYR A 76 -11.10 8.48 -12.53
C TYR A 76 -11.09 6.96 -12.35
N GLU A 77 -11.32 6.47 -11.13
CA GLU A 77 -11.36 5.05 -10.81
C GLU A 77 -12.52 4.33 -11.52
N SER A 78 -13.66 5.01 -11.69
CA SER A 78 -14.79 4.47 -12.44
C SER A 78 -14.42 4.16 -13.89
N LYS A 79 -13.69 5.06 -14.53
CA LYS A 79 -13.19 4.86 -15.90
C LYS A 79 -12.12 3.78 -15.96
N LYS A 80 -11.15 3.83 -15.01
CA LYS A 80 -10.01 2.91 -14.97
C LYS A 80 -10.44 1.46 -14.75
N LYS A 81 -11.43 1.23 -13.88
CA LYS A 81 -11.90 -0.12 -13.48
C LYS A 81 -13.20 -0.54 -14.19
N ASN A 82 -13.75 0.30 -15.08
CA ASN A 82 -15.03 0.08 -15.75
C ASN A 82 -16.15 -0.30 -14.76
N LYS A 83 -16.21 0.38 -13.63
CA LYS A 83 -17.22 0.22 -12.56
C LYS A 83 -17.59 1.58 -11.99
N LYS A 84 -18.84 1.75 -11.57
CA LYS A 84 -19.30 3.00 -10.99
C LYS A 84 -18.87 3.10 -9.53
N PHE A 85 -18.11 4.15 -9.22
CA PHE A 85 -17.80 4.61 -7.86
C PHE A 85 -18.45 5.96 -7.59
N ASN A 86 -18.71 6.25 -6.34
CA ASN A 86 -19.12 7.56 -5.86
C ASN A 86 -18.11 8.11 -4.84
N SER A 87 -18.21 9.38 -4.51
CA SER A 87 -17.29 10.06 -3.60
C SER A 87 -17.36 9.52 -2.16
N GLU A 88 -18.46 8.90 -1.74
CA GLU A 88 -18.62 8.33 -0.41
C GLU A 88 -17.73 7.09 -0.20
N GLN A 89 -17.27 6.45 -1.28
CA GLN A 89 -16.36 5.32 -1.27
C GLN A 89 -14.88 5.75 -1.24
N ILE A 90 -14.60 7.06 -1.23
CA ILE A 90 -13.24 7.60 -1.30
C ILE A 90 -12.91 8.31 0.01
N ILE A 91 -11.76 7.99 0.57
CA ILE A 91 -11.17 8.65 1.74
C ILE A 91 -9.80 9.18 1.34
N ILE A 92 -9.52 10.44 1.67
CA ILE A 92 -8.24 11.11 1.44
C ILE A 92 -7.49 11.23 2.76
N GLY A 93 -6.19 10.96 2.72
CA GLY A 93 -5.31 11.15 3.86
C GLY A 93 -3.91 11.59 3.42
N PRO A 94 -3.04 11.97 4.36
CA PRO A 94 -1.69 12.44 4.08
C PRO A 94 -0.75 11.28 3.72
N GLY A 95 -1.10 10.57 2.66
CA GLY A 95 -0.39 9.41 2.11
C GLY A 95 -0.96 8.06 2.52
N SER A 96 -0.75 7.06 1.64
CA SER A 96 -1.25 5.69 1.81
C SER A 96 -0.78 5.04 3.12
N LYS A 97 0.42 5.37 3.57
CA LYS A 97 0.99 4.82 4.82
C LYS A 97 0.12 5.10 6.04
N GLU A 98 -0.40 6.32 6.17
CA GLU A 98 -1.28 6.68 7.28
C GLU A 98 -2.64 6.01 7.15
N LEU A 99 -3.23 6.03 5.95
CA LEU A 99 -4.51 5.37 5.69
C LEU A 99 -4.47 3.88 5.99
N MET A 100 -3.38 3.20 5.59
CA MET A 100 -3.15 1.79 5.94
C MET A 100 -3.05 1.59 7.45
N PHE A 101 -2.34 2.48 8.15
CA PHE A 101 -2.23 2.41 9.61
C PHE A 101 -3.59 2.59 10.29
N LEU A 102 -4.41 3.52 9.84
CA LEU A 102 -5.78 3.70 10.33
C LEU A 102 -6.64 2.46 10.08
N LEU A 103 -6.46 1.80 8.93
CA LEU A 103 -7.13 0.53 8.65
C LEU A 103 -6.71 -0.55 9.65
N HIS A 104 -5.39 -0.70 9.92
CA HIS A 104 -4.91 -1.63 10.94
C HIS A 104 -5.51 -1.35 12.33
N MET A 105 -5.55 -0.07 12.72
CA MET A 105 -6.15 0.35 14.00
C MET A 105 -7.65 0.07 14.10
N SER A 106 -8.35 0.06 12.96
CA SER A 106 -9.81 -0.15 12.89
C SER A 106 -10.19 -1.63 12.71
N PHE A 107 -9.23 -2.49 12.36
CA PHE A 107 -9.48 -3.89 12.06
C PHE A 107 -9.21 -4.77 13.29
N SER A 108 -10.18 -5.57 13.68
CA SER A 108 -10.10 -6.42 14.88
C SER A 108 -9.57 -7.84 14.61
N GLY A 109 -9.22 -8.17 13.36
CA GLY A 109 -8.75 -9.51 12.98
C GLY A 109 -7.23 -9.63 12.89
N GLU A 110 -6.77 -10.68 12.23
CA GLU A 110 -5.36 -11.00 12.02
C GLU A 110 -4.91 -10.55 10.62
N ILE A 111 -3.66 -10.10 10.49
CA ILE A 111 -3.12 -9.55 9.24
C ILE A 111 -2.30 -10.63 8.53
N ILE A 112 -2.50 -10.79 7.23
CA ILE A 112 -1.72 -11.70 6.38
C ILE A 112 -0.79 -10.87 5.51
N ILE A 113 0.51 -11.13 5.60
CA ILE A 113 1.55 -10.38 4.89
C ILE A 113 2.38 -11.36 4.05
N PRO A 114 2.26 -11.36 2.73
CA PRO A 114 3.16 -12.11 1.85
C PRO A 114 4.60 -11.59 1.93
N THR A 115 5.59 -12.47 1.79
CA THR A 115 7.02 -12.10 1.77
C THR A 115 7.63 -12.34 0.38
N PRO A 116 8.53 -11.47 -0.09
CA PRO A 116 8.99 -10.22 0.52
C PRO A 116 7.94 -9.11 0.45
N SER A 117 7.99 -8.17 1.39
CA SER A 117 6.99 -7.08 1.47
C SER A 117 7.61 -5.76 1.91
N TRP A 118 6.85 -4.69 1.69
CA TRP A 118 7.25 -3.38 2.19
C TRP A 118 7.42 -3.37 3.71
N VAL A 119 8.53 -2.81 4.14
CA VAL A 119 9.00 -2.84 5.54
C VAL A 119 8.04 -2.24 6.57
N SER A 120 7.02 -1.49 6.15
CA SER A 120 6.09 -0.83 7.05
C SER A 120 4.88 -1.66 7.44
N TYR A 121 4.51 -2.72 6.72
CA TYR A 121 3.30 -3.50 7.02
C TYR A 121 3.38 -4.17 8.39
N LYS A 122 4.47 -4.91 8.67
CA LYS A 122 4.66 -5.56 9.98
C LYS A 122 4.67 -4.57 11.16
N PRO A 123 5.45 -3.47 11.15
CA PRO A 123 5.41 -2.49 12.23
C PRO A 123 4.03 -1.89 12.47
N GLN A 124 3.25 -1.63 11.42
CA GLN A 124 1.89 -1.14 11.56
C GLN A 124 0.99 -2.14 12.28
N SER A 125 1.06 -3.42 11.91
CA SER A 125 0.33 -4.49 12.60
C SER A 125 0.69 -4.56 14.09
N LEU A 126 1.98 -4.52 14.41
CA LEU A 126 2.48 -4.55 15.80
C LEU A 126 2.00 -3.36 16.63
N ILE A 127 2.05 -2.14 16.06
CA ILE A 127 1.61 -0.93 16.76
C ILE A 127 0.10 -0.97 17.01
N ALA A 128 -0.66 -1.47 16.04
CA ALA A 128 -2.12 -1.60 16.12
C ALA A 128 -2.59 -2.79 16.97
N ASP A 129 -1.66 -3.59 17.54
CA ASP A 129 -1.94 -4.81 18.31
C ASP A 129 -2.63 -5.93 17.49
N ASN A 130 -2.52 -5.89 16.16
CA ASN A 130 -2.97 -6.98 15.33
C ASN A 130 -1.93 -8.10 15.31
N LYS A 131 -2.35 -9.34 15.52
CA LYS A 131 -1.54 -10.50 15.20
C LYS A 131 -1.33 -10.58 13.69
N TYR A 132 -0.12 -10.94 13.25
CA TYR A 132 0.18 -11.06 11.84
C TYR A 132 0.76 -12.44 11.50
N HIS A 133 0.56 -12.85 10.25
CA HIS A 133 1.07 -14.08 9.68
C HIS A 133 1.86 -13.78 8.41
N TRP A 134 3.01 -14.43 8.28
CA TRP A 134 3.73 -14.43 7.05
C TRP A 134 3.23 -15.55 6.13
N ILE A 135 3.04 -15.24 4.84
CA ILE A 135 3.02 -16.25 3.80
C ILE A 135 4.33 -16.16 3.03
N ASN A 136 5.13 -17.21 3.09
CA ASN A 136 6.37 -17.29 2.33
C ASN A 136 6.03 -17.50 0.86
N THR A 137 6.64 -16.70 0.00
CA THR A 137 6.49 -16.78 -1.45
C THR A 137 7.86 -16.99 -2.12
N THR A 138 7.86 -17.39 -3.38
CA THR A 138 9.07 -17.69 -4.15
C THR A 138 9.06 -16.98 -5.49
N ALA A 139 10.21 -16.95 -6.16
CA ALA A 139 10.32 -16.41 -7.52
C ALA A 139 9.41 -17.15 -8.51
N ASP A 140 9.20 -18.45 -8.35
CA ASP A 140 8.35 -19.26 -9.21
C ASP A 140 6.89 -18.81 -9.21
N ASN A 141 6.45 -18.20 -8.09
CA ASN A 141 5.11 -17.61 -7.92
C ASN A 141 5.12 -16.09 -8.09
N ASN A 142 6.12 -15.53 -8.76
CA ASN A 142 6.31 -14.07 -8.90
C ASN A 142 6.27 -13.31 -7.56
N TRP A 143 6.68 -13.95 -6.46
CA TRP A 143 6.64 -13.40 -5.11
C TRP A 143 5.23 -13.03 -4.62
N TYR A 144 4.21 -13.84 -5.03
CA TYR A 144 2.84 -13.75 -4.54
C TYR A 144 2.41 -15.07 -3.91
N PRO A 145 1.44 -15.04 -2.96
CA PRO A 145 0.87 -16.26 -2.41
C PRO A 145 0.15 -17.05 -3.50
N THR A 146 0.16 -18.36 -3.39
CA THR A 146 -0.76 -19.21 -4.16
C THR A 146 -2.10 -19.30 -3.43
N ALA A 147 -3.15 -19.71 -4.14
CA ALA A 147 -4.46 -19.96 -3.54
C ALA A 147 -4.36 -21.02 -2.43
N GLU A 148 -3.58 -22.09 -2.66
CA GLU A 148 -3.37 -23.17 -1.71
C GLU A 148 -2.67 -22.68 -0.43
N SER A 149 -1.61 -21.86 -0.55
CA SER A 149 -0.89 -21.34 0.61
C SER A 149 -1.74 -20.38 1.46
N LEU A 150 -2.59 -19.58 0.80
CA LEU A 150 -3.54 -18.72 1.47
C LEU A 150 -4.62 -19.56 2.17
N GLU A 151 -5.21 -20.54 1.48
CA GLU A 151 -6.23 -21.41 2.04
C GLU A 151 -5.71 -22.24 3.20
N GLU A 152 -4.50 -22.80 3.09
CA GLU A 152 -3.87 -23.53 4.20
C GLU A 152 -3.74 -22.70 5.47
N LEU A 153 -3.44 -21.41 5.33
CA LEU A 153 -3.32 -20.51 6.48
C LEU A 153 -4.70 -20.24 7.12
N VAL A 154 -5.68 -19.82 6.31
CA VAL A 154 -6.96 -19.32 6.83
C VAL A 154 -7.93 -20.43 7.24
N SER A 155 -7.79 -21.63 6.68
CA SER A 155 -8.65 -22.78 7.02
C SER A 155 -8.42 -23.31 8.45
N LYS A 156 -7.28 -23.02 9.06
CA LYS A 156 -6.91 -23.47 10.42
C LYS A 156 -7.79 -22.85 11.52
N ASP A 157 -8.36 -21.67 11.23
CA ASP A 157 -9.23 -20.98 12.19
C ASP A 157 -10.30 -20.19 11.44
N LYS A 158 -11.44 -20.84 11.20
CA LYS A 158 -12.53 -20.29 10.38
C LYS A 158 -13.33 -19.18 11.07
N ASP A 159 -13.19 -19.04 12.38
CA ASP A 159 -13.92 -18.04 13.19
C ASP A 159 -13.18 -16.70 13.21
N LYS A 160 -11.95 -16.67 12.70
CA LYS A 160 -11.16 -15.45 12.63
C LYS A 160 -11.45 -14.63 11.39
N SER A 161 -11.38 -13.31 11.55
CA SER A 161 -11.37 -12.36 10.46
C SER A 161 -9.93 -12.09 10.01
N PHE A 162 -9.69 -12.06 8.71
CA PHE A 162 -8.37 -11.82 8.14
C PHE A 162 -8.36 -10.61 7.22
N LEU A 163 -7.27 -9.82 7.29
CA LEU A 163 -6.93 -8.78 6.34
C LEU A 163 -5.66 -9.21 5.57
N LEU A 164 -5.79 -9.51 4.31
CA LEU A 164 -4.68 -9.83 3.42
C LEU A 164 -4.14 -8.54 2.79
N ILE A 165 -2.84 -8.28 2.91
CA ILE A 165 -2.18 -7.17 2.21
C ILE A 165 -1.59 -7.69 0.90
N LEU A 166 -2.08 -7.17 -0.23
CA LEU A 166 -1.54 -7.45 -1.56
C LEU A 166 -1.00 -6.16 -2.18
N ASN A 167 0.31 -6.10 -2.40
CA ASN A 167 0.96 -4.99 -3.09
C ASN A 167 1.33 -5.41 -4.52
N SER A 168 0.64 -4.83 -5.52
CA SER A 168 0.89 -5.11 -6.93
C SER A 168 0.84 -3.83 -7.75
N PRO A 169 1.93 -3.46 -8.45
CA PRO A 169 3.26 -4.09 -8.44
C PRO A 169 3.91 -4.09 -7.05
N ASN A 170 4.70 -5.13 -6.76
CA ASN A 170 5.23 -5.37 -5.41
C ASN A 170 6.50 -4.59 -5.12
N ASN A 171 6.60 -4.06 -3.92
CA ASN A 171 7.84 -3.60 -3.32
C ASN A 171 8.29 -4.65 -2.26
N PRO A 172 9.44 -5.35 -2.42
CA PRO A 172 10.59 -4.95 -3.26
C PRO A 172 10.77 -5.69 -4.59
N SER A 173 9.96 -6.71 -4.92
CA SER A 173 10.26 -7.61 -6.05
C SER A 173 10.03 -6.98 -7.43
N GLY A 174 9.23 -5.90 -7.53
CA GLY A 174 8.85 -5.28 -8.80
C GLY A 174 7.86 -6.12 -9.63
N GLN A 175 7.47 -7.29 -9.14
CA GLN A 175 6.60 -8.20 -9.87
C GLN A 175 5.12 -7.77 -9.79
N ILE A 176 4.34 -8.25 -10.77
CA ILE A 176 2.89 -8.08 -10.86
C ILE A 176 2.23 -9.41 -10.49
N CYS A 177 1.16 -9.35 -9.71
CA CYS A 177 0.35 -10.52 -9.38
C CYS A 177 -0.40 -11.02 -10.63
N LYS A 178 -0.29 -12.32 -10.92
CA LYS A 178 -0.91 -12.95 -12.10
C LYS A 178 -2.01 -13.95 -11.74
N ASN A 179 -2.18 -14.29 -10.47
CA ASN A 179 -3.13 -15.31 -10.00
C ASN A 179 -4.29 -14.72 -9.17
N PHE A 180 -4.72 -13.50 -9.52
CA PHE A 180 -5.83 -12.83 -8.80
C PHE A 180 -7.15 -13.62 -8.86
N LYS A 181 -7.41 -14.34 -9.94
CA LYS A 181 -8.61 -15.15 -10.09
C LYS A 181 -8.65 -16.24 -9.02
N GLU A 182 -7.59 -17.01 -8.92
CA GLU A 182 -7.45 -18.13 -7.97
C GLU A 182 -7.48 -17.62 -6.53
N LEU A 183 -6.75 -16.53 -6.23
CA LEU A 183 -6.79 -15.90 -4.92
C LEU A 183 -8.19 -15.41 -4.56
N SER A 184 -8.93 -14.86 -5.54
CA SER A 184 -10.27 -14.33 -5.29
C SER A 184 -11.28 -15.41 -4.87
N GLU A 185 -11.09 -16.66 -5.29
CA GLU A 185 -11.93 -17.79 -4.88
C GLU A 185 -11.77 -18.07 -3.39
N VAL A 186 -10.52 -18.09 -2.90
CA VAL A 186 -10.22 -18.26 -1.46
C VAL A 186 -10.70 -17.05 -0.66
N ILE A 187 -10.43 -15.84 -1.15
CA ILE A 187 -10.86 -14.59 -0.52
C ILE A 187 -12.37 -14.57 -0.29
N LYS A 188 -13.16 -14.93 -1.28
CA LYS A 188 -14.63 -15.02 -1.18
C LYS A 188 -15.08 -16.14 -0.26
N LYS A 189 -14.46 -17.33 -0.38
CA LYS A 189 -14.80 -18.52 0.40
C LYS A 189 -14.66 -18.29 1.91
N TYR A 190 -13.61 -17.57 2.32
CA TYR A 190 -13.30 -17.30 3.73
C TYR A 190 -13.63 -15.86 4.16
N ASN A 191 -14.29 -15.10 3.31
CA ASN A 191 -14.64 -13.68 3.55
C ASN A 191 -13.45 -12.83 4.02
N ILE A 192 -12.28 -13.01 3.38
CA ILE A 192 -11.06 -12.28 3.69
C ILE A 192 -11.20 -10.84 3.18
N ILE A 193 -10.88 -9.84 4.01
CA ILE A 193 -10.72 -8.47 3.54
C ILE A 193 -9.35 -8.32 2.90
N VAL A 194 -9.28 -7.64 1.77
CA VAL A 194 -8.03 -7.38 1.06
C VAL A 194 -7.71 -5.89 1.08
N LEU A 195 -6.53 -5.54 1.56
CA LEU A 195 -5.90 -4.26 1.28
C LEU A 195 -5.04 -4.40 0.01
N SER A 196 -5.56 -3.91 -1.10
CA SER A 196 -4.82 -3.86 -2.36
C SER A 196 -3.99 -2.58 -2.41
N ASP A 197 -2.70 -2.69 -2.12
CA ASP A 197 -1.77 -1.57 -2.24
C ASP A 197 -1.31 -1.43 -3.69
N GLU A 198 -1.94 -0.51 -4.41
CA GLU A 198 -1.73 -0.25 -5.83
C GLU A 198 -0.92 1.02 -6.08
N ILE A 199 -0.09 1.44 -5.11
CA ILE A 199 0.69 2.69 -5.18
C ILE A 199 1.62 2.74 -6.42
N TYR A 200 1.97 1.61 -7.00
CA TYR A 200 2.80 1.48 -8.20
C TYR A 200 2.01 1.12 -9.46
N SER A 201 0.69 1.10 -9.43
CA SER A 201 -0.14 0.62 -10.55
C SER A 201 0.08 1.34 -11.88
N ASP A 202 0.52 2.60 -11.83
CA ASP A 202 0.78 3.42 -13.00
C ASP A 202 2.28 3.44 -13.40
N LEU A 203 3.12 2.64 -12.72
CA LEU A 203 4.55 2.47 -12.99
C LEU A 203 4.84 1.05 -13.52
N THR A 204 4.13 0.65 -14.57
CA THR A 204 4.34 -0.61 -15.28
C THR A 204 4.91 -0.33 -16.66
N PHE A 205 5.74 -1.25 -17.17
CA PHE A 205 6.44 -1.07 -18.46
C PHE A 205 5.75 -1.88 -19.56
N ASP A 206 5.86 -3.20 -19.51
CA ASP A 206 5.42 -4.08 -20.59
C ASP A 206 3.99 -4.60 -20.39
N GLU A 207 3.56 -4.74 -19.16
CA GLU A 207 2.25 -5.29 -18.80
C GLU A 207 1.45 -4.27 -17.97
N LYS A 208 0.15 -4.18 -18.19
CA LYS A 208 -0.74 -3.39 -17.34
C LYS A 208 -0.98 -4.14 -16.03
N ASN A 209 -0.88 -3.42 -14.92
CA ASN A 209 -1.28 -3.98 -13.63
C ASN A 209 -2.80 -4.21 -13.62
N GLU A 210 -3.21 -5.42 -13.29
CA GLU A 210 -4.60 -5.73 -12.95
C GLU A 210 -4.83 -5.50 -11.45
N SER A 211 -6.07 -5.29 -11.05
CA SER A 211 -6.46 -5.12 -9.65
C SER A 211 -7.24 -6.32 -9.17
N ILE A 212 -6.94 -6.83 -7.96
CA ILE A 212 -7.74 -7.86 -7.29
C ILE A 212 -9.20 -7.40 -7.08
N PHE A 213 -9.43 -6.07 -7.04
CA PHE A 213 -10.77 -5.49 -7.01
C PHE A 213 -11.66 -5.98 -8.16
N ASN A 214 -11.10 -6.25 -9.34
CA ASN A 214 -11.88 -6.74 -10.48
C ASN A 214 -12.46 -8.14 -10.23
N HIS A 215 -11.81 -8.93 -9.39
CA HIS A 215 -12.18 -10.31 -9.06
C HIS A 215 -12.96 -10.42 -7.74
N SER A 216 -12.70 -9.55 -6.76
CA SER A 216 -13.34 -9.59 -5.44
C SER A 216 -13.69 -8.17 -4.93
N PRO A 217 -14.59 -7.45 -5.59
CA PRO A 217 -14.88 -6.05 -5.27
C PRO A 217 -15.45 -5.83 -3.88
N SER A 218 -16.28 -6.75 -3.39
CA SER A 218 -16.93 -6.64 -2.07
C SER A 218 -15.97 -6.83 -0.90
N ASN A 219 -14.81 -7.42 -1.15
CA ASN A 219 -13.82 -7.73 -0.14
C ASN A 219 -12.59 -6.82 -0.21
N THR A 220 -12.51 -5.90 -1.18
CA THR A 220 -11.26 -5.18 -1.49
C THR A 220 -11.35 -3.70 -1.15
N ILE A 221 -10.36 -3.24 -0.41
CA ILE A 221 -10.04 -1.83 -0.19
C ILE A 221 -8.79 -1.53 -1.03
N VAL A 222 -8.89 -0.57 -1.96
CA VAL A 222 -7.77 -0.17 -2.81
C VAL A 222 -7.08 1.03 -2.19
N SER A 223 -5.76 0.95 -2.04
CA SER A 223 -4.90 2.05 -1.61
C SER A 223 -4.01 2.50 -2.77
N SER A 224 -3.96 3.79 -3.02
CA SER A 224 -3.10 4.42 -4.03
C SER A 224 -2.73 5.84 -3.61
N GLY A 225 -2.05 6.60 -4.46
CA GLY A 225 -1.69 7.99 -4.17
C GLY A 225 -0.75 8.59 -5.21
N LEU A 226 -0.43 9.86 -5.02
CA LEU A 226 0.39 10.65 -5.96
C LEU A 226 1.90 10.50 -5.74
N SER A 227 2.31 9.86 -4.64
CA SER A 227 3.72 9.85 -4.20
C SER A 227 4.69 9.19 -5.17
N LYS A 228 4.24 8.23 -5.98
CA LYS A 228 5.12 7.45 -6.84
C LYS A 228 5.04 7.89 -8.30
N TRP A 229 3.88 7.79 -8.91
CA TRP A 229 3.76 8.06 -10.35
C TRP A 229 3.93 9.55 -10.71
N CYS A 230 3.61 10.48 -9.82
CA CYS A 230 3.82 11.91 -10.07
C CYS A 230 4.89 12.57 -9.18
N GLY A 231 5.59 11.79 -8.34
CA GLY A 231 6.67 12.28 -7.50
C GLY A 231 6.22 13.18 -6.34
N ALA A 232 4.93 13.36 -6.09
CA ALA A 232 4.38 14.21 -5.04
C ALA A 232 4.36 13.47 -3.69
N GLY A 233 5.53 13.14 -3.16
CA GLY A 233 5.70 12.39 -1.92
C GLY A 233 6.03 13.22 -0.69
N GLY A 234 6.21 14.54 -0.84
CA GLY A 234 6.55 15.49 0.20
C GLY A 234 5.38 16.34 0.67
#